data_f44d9e3e046acec8287f87d8f56787f2
#
_entry.id   f44d9e3e046acec8287f87d8f56787f2
#
_cell.length_a   1.000
_cell.length_b   1.000
_cell.length_c   1.000
_cell.angle_alpha   90.00
_cell.angle_beta   90.00
_cell.angle_gamma   90.00
#
_symmetry.space_group_name_H-M   'P 1'
#
loop_
_entity.id
_entity.type
_entity.pdbx_description
1 polymer ?
#
loop_
_entity_poly.entity_id
_entity_poly.type
_entity_poly.pdbx_seq_one_letter_code
_entity_poly.pdbx_strand_id
1 'polypeptide(L)'
;MINNEEYTEYRDRQYILKRFPISNKSYNNRVTKLDLPEYSEFTRIVKFGKRLIHESVLKKLFLPERLPNQNQPHQVRKWVQLNNWDYIGNFTPTDTDIRTNIELVMEFKKLLKKIDKNLTLFYSIERGTNIKETYHTHFLIKSSVTLNQREIWSKIKENDLLVEFLRKEHKINSKFWFEPYDYKSFDDRGIEYTIKYDIKCGILK
;
A
#
# COMPACT_ATOMS: atom_id res chain seq x y z
N MET A 1 27.33 -13.76 -28.73
CA MET A 1 26.91 -13.76 -27.31
C MET A 1 26.31 -12.39 -27.05
N ILE A 2 25.06 -12.30 -26.63
CA ILE A 2 24.42 -11.02 -26.24
C ILE A 2 24.93 -10.75 -24.85
N ASN A 3 25.54 -9.58 -24.62
CA ASN A 3 25.94 -9.13 -23.28
C ASN A 3 24.70 -9.11 -22.39
N ASN A 4 24.62 -10.04 -21.44
CA ASN A 4 23.50 -10.14 -20.50
C ASN A 4 23.38 -8.92 -19.56
N GLU A 5 24.40 -8.09 -19.46
CA GLU A 5 24.41 -6.90 -18.59
C GLU A 5 23.54 -5.75 -19.11
N GLU A 6 23.32 -5.66 -20.43
CA GLU A 6 22.59 -4.56 -21.05
C GLU A 6 21.05 -4.61 -20.81
N TYR A 7 20.52 -5.72 -20.29
CA TYR A 7 19.08 -5.94 -20.13
C TYR A 7 18.65 -6.25 -18.70
N THR A 8 19.50 -6.00 -17.71
CA THR A 8 19.21 -6.32 -16.30
C THR A 8 17.97 -5.60 -15.73
N GLU A 9 17.62 -4.44 -16.28
CA GLU A 9 16.44 -3.65 -15.88
C GLU A 9 15.20 -3.92 -16.75
N TYR A 10 15.29 -4.83 -17.70
CA TYR A 10 14.18 -5.15 -18.60
C TYR A 10 13.51 -6.47 -18.20
N ARG A 11 12.18 -6.50 -18.31
CA ARG A 11 11.36 -7.65 -17.90
C ARG A 11 10.50 -8.16 -19.04
N ASP A 12 10.35 -9.46 -19.09
CA ASP A 12 9.52 -10.13 -20.09
C ASP A 12 8.07 -10.29 -19.63
N ARG A 13 7.21 -10.79 -20.53
CA ARG A 13 5.80 -11.04 -20.27
C ARG A 13 5.59 -11.97 -19.07
N GLN A 14 6.40 -13.04 -18.94
CA GLN A 14 6.21 -14.01 -17.85
C GLN A 14 6.45 -13.37 -16.49
N TYR A 15 7.52 -12.58 -16.36
CA TYR A 15 7.80 -11.81 -15.18
C TYR A 15 6.64 -10.87 -14.84
N ILE A 16 6.13 -10.11 -15.84
CA ILE A 16 5.06 -9.13 -15.63
C ILE A 16 3.77 -9.81 -15.17
N LEU A 17 3.35 -10.90 -15.83
CA LEU A 17 2.14 -11.63 -15.44
C LEU A 17 2.27 -12.30 -14.06
N LYS A 18 3.49 -12.71 -13.68
CA LYS A 18 3.75 -13.23 -12.33
C LYS A 18 3.71 -12.11 -11.29
N ARG A 19 4.26 -10.95 -11.62
CA ARG A 19 4.41 -9.81 -10.68
C ARG A 19 3.13 -9.01 -10.51
N PHE A 20 2.38 -8.76 -11.59
CA PHE A 20 1.20 -7.91 -11.59
C PHE A 20 -0.08 -8.75 -11.63
N PRO A 21 -1.14 -8.40 -10.85
CA PRO A 21 -2.40 -9.15 -10.81
C PRO A 21 -3.29 -8.78 -12.01
N ILE A 22 -2.83 -9.07 -13.20
CA ILE A 22 -3.55 -8.79 -14.46
C ILE A 22 -3.73 -10.07 -15.28
N SER A 23 -4.82 -10.12 -16.06
CA SER A 23 -5.07 -11.19 -17.01
C SER A 23 -4.22 -11.05 -18.28
N ASN A 24 -4.08 -12.14 -19.04
CA ASN A 24 -3.43 -12.10 -20.36
C ASN A 24 -4.09 -11.08 -21.30
N LYS A 25 -5.42 -10.97 -21.28
CA LYS A 25 -6.17 -9.98 -22.07
C LYS A 25 -5.81 -8.55 -21.65
N SER A 26 -5.76 -8.30 -20.35
CA SER A 26 -5.35 -6.98 -19.81
C SER A 26 -3.90 -6.64 -20.17
N TYR A 27 -3.00 -7.62 -20.09
CA TYR A 27 -1.61 -7.45 -20.53
C TYR A 27 -1.57 -7.02 -22.00
N ASN A 28 -2.20 -7.78 -22.91
CA ASN A 28 -2.19 -7.48 -24.34
C ASN A 28 -2.75 -6.07 -24.62
N ASN A 29 -3.86 -5.69 -24.02
CA ASN A 29 -4.44 -4.36 -24.18
C ASN A 29 -3.54 -3.23 -23.69
N ARG A 30 -2.71 -3.48 -22.67
CA ARG A 30 -1.80 -2.45 -22.12
C ARG A 30 -0.49 -2.36 -22.90
N VAL A 31 -0.05 -3.47 -23.48
CA VAL A 31 1.15 -3.52 -24.31
C VAL A 31 1.00 -2.67 -25.58
N THR A 32 -0.20 -2.49 -26.10
CA THR A 32 -0.43 -1.59 -27.24
C THR A 32 -0.05 -0.14 -26.96
N LYS A 33 -0.11 0.29 -25.69
CA LYS A 33 0.33 1.63 -25.29
C LYS A 33 1.85 1.81 -25.46
N LEU A 34 2.63 0.72 -25.47
CA LEU A 34 4.08 0.76 -25.67
C LEU A 34 4.49 1.13 -27.10
N ASP A 35 3.54 1.08 -28.03
CA ASP A 35 3.78 1.49 -29.41
C ASP A 35 3.68 3.02 -29.58
N LEU A 36 3.29 3.74 -28.53
CA LEU A 36 3.30 5.20 -28.50
C LEU A 36 4.75 5.73 -28.39
N PRO A 37 5.05 6.86 -29.03
CA PRO A 37 6.40 7.44 -29.04
C PRO A 37 7.02 7.63 -27.65
N GLU A 38 6.20 8.02 -26.67
CA GLU A 38 6.61 8.25 -25.28
C GLU A 38 7.15 7.01 -24.54
N TYR A 39 6.91 5.81 -25.09
CA TYR A 39 7.38 4.55 -24.51
C TYR A 39 8.46 3.85 -25.33
N SER A 40 8.89 4.41 -26.45
CA SER A 40 9.83 3.79 -27.38
C SER A 40 11.17 3.45 -26.71
N GLU A 41 11.68 4.31 -25.85
CA GLU A 41 12.94 4.10 -25.11
C GLU A 41 12.84 3.02 -24.00
N PHE A 42 11.63 2.72 -23.54
CA PHE A 42 11.37 1.75 -22.46
C PHE A 42 11.06 0.34 -22.99
N THR A 43 11.18 0.13 -24.29
CA THR A 43 10.85 -1.16 -24.92
C THR A 43 12.02 -1.65 -25.78
N ARG A 44 12.32 -2.94 -25.72
CA ARG A 44 13.29 -3.62 -26.59
C ARG A 44 12.63 -4.85 -27.19
N ILE A 45 12.90 -5.09 -28.47
CA ILE A 45 12.51 -6.32 -29.15
C ILE A 45 13.76 -7.15 -29.34
N VAL A 46 13.80 -8.33 -28.76
CA VAL A 46 14.91 -9.27 -28.83
C VAL A 46 14.61 -10.41 -29.80
N LYS A 47 15.53 -11.38 -29.94
CA LYS A 47 15.36 -12.53 -30.81
C LYS A 47 13.96 -13.16 -30.69
N PHE A 48 13.43 -13.62 -31.82
CA PHE A 48 12.08 -14.20 -31.95
C PHE A 48 10.93 -13.23 -31.66
N GLY A 49 11.13 -11.91 -31.79
CA GLY A 49 10.09 -10.91 -31.59
C GLY A 49 9.63 -10.78 -30.13
N LYS A 50 10.38 -11.32 -29.17
CA LYS A 50 10.06 -11.21 -27.75
C LYS A 50 10.25 -9.77 -27.29
N ARG A 51 9.18 -9.17 -26.71
CA ARG A 51 9.21 -7.81 -26.17
C ARG A 51 9.69 -7.82 -24.73
N LEU A 52 10.66 -6.97 -24.43
CA LEU A 52 11.13 -6.67 -23.09
C LEU A 52 10.75 -5.24 -22.74
N ILE A 53 10.37 -4.99 -21.49
CA ILE A 53 9.88 -3.70 -20.99
C ILE A 53 10.71 -3.29 -19.79
N HIS A 54 11.16 -2.04 -19.78
CA HIS A 54 11.96 -1.48 -18.70
C HIS A 54 11.17 -1.38 -17.39
N GLU A 55 11.80 -1.70 -16.25
CA GLU A 55 11.13 -1.75 -14.94
C GLU A 55 10.50 -0.42 -14.53
N SER A 56 11.11 0.71 -14.87
CA SER A 56 10.63 2.04 -14.50
C SER A 56 9.19 2.34 -14.92
N VAL A 57 8.74 1.72 -16.04
CA VAL A 57 7.37 1.96 -16.56
C VAL A 57 6.37 0.86 -16.18
N LEU A 58 6.82 -0.24 -15.56
CA LEU A 58 5.95 -1.38 -15.29
C LEU A 58 4.77 -1.02 -14.36
N LYS A 59 5.03 -0.29 -13.28
CA LYS A 59 3.96 0.13 -12.35
C LYS A 59 2.96 1.05 -13.06
N LYS A 60 3.43 2.01 -13.84
CA LYS A 60 2.56 2.92 -14.61
C LYS A 60 1.65 2.18 -15.58
N LEU A 61 2.19 1.16 -16.28
CA LEU A 61 1.46 0.42 -17.32
C LEU A 61 0.60 -0.72 -16.77
N PHE A 62 1.10 -1.47 -15.79
CA PHE A 62 0.50 -2.75 -15.39
C PHE A 62 -0.14 -2.76 -14.02
N LEU A 63 0.04 -1.72 -13.19
CA LEU A 63 -0.70 -1.63 -11.95
C LEU A 63 -2.20 -1.53 -12.25
N PRO A 64 -3.04 -2.36 -11.64
CA PRO A 64 -4.48 -2.28 -11.82
C PRO A 64 -5.03 -0.91 -11.38
N GLU A 65 -5.78 -0.25 -12.26
CA GLU A 65 -6.44 1.01 -11.94
C GLU A 65 -7.58 0.82 -10.92
N ARG A 66 -8.19 -0.37 -10.93
CA ARG A 66 -9.24 -0.74 -10.01
C ARG A 66 -8.67 -1.42 -8.77
N LEU A 67 -9.31 -1.19 -7.65
CA LEU A 67 -9.03 -1.94 -6.43
C LEU A 67 -9.20 -3.45 -6.67
N PRO A 68 -8.38 -4.29 -6.02
CA PRO A 68 -8.57 -5.74 -6.03
C PRO A 68 -9.88 -6.11 -5.33
N ASN A 69 -10.35 -7.32 -5.59
CA ASN A 69 -11.45 -7.87 -4.80
C ASN A 69 -10.99 -8.04 -3.35
N GLN A 70 -11.59 -7.26 -2.44
CA GLN A 70 -11.21 -7.23 -1.04
C GLN A 70 -11.52 -8.52 -0.29
N ASN A 71 -12.40 -9.37 -0.85
CA ASN A 71 -12.66 -10.71 -0.31
C ASN A 71 -11.57 -11.72 -0.70
N GLN A 72 -10.53 -11.30 -1.39
CA GLN A 72 -9.39 -12.14 -1.80
C GLN A 72 -8.09 -11.59 -1.22
N PRO A 73 -7.70 -11.97 0.00
CA PRO A 73 -6.54 -11.41 0.71
C PRO A 73 -5.24 -11.44 -0.09
N HIS A 74 -5.01 -12.51 -0.87
CA HIS A 74 -3.81 -12.62 -1.71
C HIS A 74 -3.75 -11.55 -2.82
N GLN A 75 -4.90 -11.15 -3.39
CA GLN A 75 -4.95 -10.07 -4.38
C GLN A 75 -4.73 -8.70 -3.72
N VAL A 76 -5.30 -8.50 -2.54
CA VAL A 76 -5.09 -7.29 -1.73
C VAL A 76 -3.61 -7.14 -1.40
N ARG A 77 -2.96 -8.18 -0.84
CA ARG A 77 -1.53 -8.17 -0.51
C ARG A 77 -0.67 -7.84 -1.72
N LYS A 78 -0.91 -8.52 -2.83
CA LYS A 78 -0.18 -8.28 -4.08
C LYS A 78 -0.36 -6.84 -4.58
N TRP A 79 -1.56 -6.30 -4.49
CA TRP A 79 -1.85 -4.92 -4.86
C TRP A 79 -1.12 -3.93 -3.95
N VAL A 80 -1.11 -4.18 -2.63
CA VAL A 80 -0.41 -3.36 -1.65
C VAL A 80 1.09 -3.33 -1.92
N GLN A 81 1.72 -4.48 -2.17
CA GLN A 81 3.15 -4.59 -2.51
C GLN A 81 3.55 -3.86 -3.79
N LEU A 82 2.63 -3.70 -4.74
CA LEU A 82 2.91 -3.04 -6.02
C LEU A 82 2.77 -1.52 -5.96
N ASN A 83 2.05 -1.00 -4.97
CA ASN A 83 1.88 0.43 -4.80
C ASN A 83 3.04 1.06 -4.05
N ASN A 84 3.28 2.35 -4.34
CA ASN A 84 4.12 3.18 -3.50
C ASN A 84 3.23 3.81 -2.43
N TRP A 85 3.73 3.87 -1.21
CA TRP A 85 3.06 4.44 -0.06
C TRP A 85 3.87 5.62 0.47
N ASP A 86 3.17 6.64 0.93
CA ASP A 86 3.81 7.89 1.38
C ASP A 86 3.98 7.89 2.91
N TYR A 87 3.12 7.14 3.62
CA TYR A 87 3.15 7.07 5.09
C TYR A 87 2.85 5.66 5.57
N ILE A 88 3.39 5.35 6.76
CA ILE A 88 3.16 4.12 7.51
C ILE A 88 2.81 4.46 8.95
N GLY A 89 2.02 3.62 9.61
CA GLY A 89 1.72 3.79 11.01
C GLY A 89 0.92 2.65 11.61
N ASN A 90 0.60 2.79 12.88
CA ASN A 90 -0.24 1.84 13.58
C ASN A 90 -1.14 2.47 14.64
N PHE A 91 -2.21 1.74 14.98
CA PHE A 91 -2.99 1.90 16.20
C PHE A 91 -2.73 0.70 17.10
N THR A 92 -2.52 0.96 18.39
CA THR A 92 -2.41 -0.10 19.41
C THR A 92 -3.41 0.23 20.54
N PRO A 93 -4.73 0.16 20.27
CA PRO A 93 -5.73 0.41 21.29
C PRO A 93 -5.69 -0.70 22.36
N THR A 94 -6.15 -0.38 23.57
CA THR A 94 -6.20 -1.36 24.66
C THR A 94 -7.59 -1.98 24.73
N ASP A 95 -7.63 -3.31 24.94
CA ASP A 95 -8.86 -4.07 25.21
C ASP A 95 -9.95 -3.88 24.14
N THR A 96 -9.55 -3.89 22.87
CA THR A 96 -10.47 -3.73 21.74
C THR A 96 -10.60 -5.00 20.93
N ASP A 97 -11.78 -5.19 20.34
CA ASP A 97 -12.07 -6.23 19.38
C ASP A 97 -11.75 -5.77 17.92
N ILE A 98 -11.94 -6.68 16.97
CA ILE A 98 -11.74 -6.40 15.55
C ILE A 98 -12.69 -5.31 15.04
N ARG A 99 -13.94 -5.30 15.54
CA ARG A 99 -14.96 -4.34 15.12
C ARG A 99 -14.56 -2.92 15.52
N THR A 100 -14.15 -2.74 16.76
CA THR A 100 -13.67 -1.44 17.27
C THR A 100 -12.44 -0.96 16.48
N ASN A 101 -11.50 -1.87 16.16
CA ASN A 101 -10.36 -1.50 15.33
C ASN A 101 -10.79 -1.03 13.93
N ILE A 102 -11.79 -1.66 13.31
CA ILE A 102 -12.34 -1.21 12.02
C ILE A 102 -12.99 0.17 12.16
N GLU A 103 -13.75 0.42 13.23
CA GLU A 103 -14.38 1.71 13.51
C GLU A 103 -13.32 2.82 13.65
N LEU A 104 -12.23 2.56 14.38
CA LEU A 104 -11.10 3.49 14.52
C LEU A 104 -10.46 3.82 13.15
N VAL A 105 -10.23 2.81 12.32
CA VAL A 105 -9.71 3.00 10.95
C VAL A 105 -10.65 3.86 10.12
N MET A 106 -11.95 3.62 10.21
CA MET A 106 -12.94 4.39 9.45
C MET A 106 -13.01 5.85 9.90
N GLU A 107 -12.96 6.12 11.21
CA GLU A 107 -12.91 7.48 11.72
C GLU A 107 -11.60 8.18 11.34
N PHE A 108 -10.47 7.49 11.44
CA PHE A 108 -9.19 8.02 11.01
C PHE A 108 -9.20 8.37 9.51
N LYS A 109 -9.75 7.49 8.67
CA LYS A 109 -9.93 7.78 7.25
C LYS A 109 -10.78 9.03 7.04
N LYS A 110 -11.92 9.17 7.72
CA LYS A 110 -12.78 10.36 7.60
C LYS A 110 -12.01 11.64 7.94
N LEU A 111 -11.18 11.58 8.99
CA LEU A 111 -10.31 12.69 9.37
C LEU A 111 -9.32 13.03 8.23
N LEU A 112 -8.62 12.04 7.71
CA LEU A 112 -7.64 12.24 6.64
C LEU A 112 -8.28 12.74 5.34
N LYS A 113 -9.50 12.29 5.02
CA LYS A 113 -10.27 12.74 3.85
C LYS A 113 -10.65 14.22 3.89
N LYS A 114 -10.67 14.86 5.05
CA LYS A 114 -10.82 16.31 5.16
C LYS A 114 -9.57 17.06 4.70
N ILE A 115 -8.40 16.40 4.72
CA ILE A 115 -7.11 16.95 4.28
C ILE A 115 -6.87 16.61 2.81
N ASP A 116 -7.06 15.35 2.43
CA ASP A 116 -6.86 14.86 1.06
C ASP A 116 -8.02 13.98 0.59
N LYS A 117 -8.85 14.52 -0.30
CA LYS A 117 -10.01 13.81 -0.86
C LYS A 117 -9.62 12.57 -1.68
N ASN A 118 -8.42 12.54 -2.25
CA ASN A 118 -7.92 11.47 -3.11
C ASN A 118 -7.13 10.40 -2.35
N LEU A 119 -7.02 10.53 -1.03
CA LEU A 119 -6.26 9.61 -0.18
C LEU A 119 -6.73 8.16 -0.33
N THR A 120 -5.75 7.26 -0.38
CA THR A 120 -5.97 5.81 -0.28
C THR A 120 -5.33 5.31 1.01
N LEU A 121 -6.09 4.59 1.82
CA LEU A 121 -5.63 3.97 3.05
C LEU A 121 -5.78 2.45 2.93
N PHE A 122 -4.68 1.73 3.12
CA PHE A 122 -4.70 0.29 3.39
C PHE A 122 -4.57 0.09 4.89
N TYR A 123 -5.29 -0.90 5.44
CA TYR A 123 -5.15 -1.32 6.82
C TYR A 123 -5.08 -2.84 6.94
N SER A 124 -4.43 -3.29 7.98
CA SER A 124 -4.33 -4.68 8.39
C SER A 124 -4.46 -4.77 9.91
N ILE A 125 -5.36 -5.61 10.38
CA ILE A 125 -5.58 -5.87 11.81
C ILE A 125 -4.91 -7.19 12.14
N GLU A 126 -4.03 -7.18 13.13
CA GLU A 126 -3.40 -8.38 13.65
C GLU A 126 -3.66 -8.55 15.16
N ARG A 127 -3.48 -9.78 15.64
CA ARG A 127 -3.57 -10.10 17.07
C ARG A 127 -2.22 -9.82 17.72
N GLY A 128 -2.24 -9.13 18.85
CA GLY A 128 -1.05 -8.90 19.66
C GLY A 128 -0.45 -10.20 20.20
N THR A 129 0.85 -10.23 20.32
CA THR A 129 1.61 -11.40 20.84
C THR A 129 1.56 -11.53 22.35
N ASN A 130 1.04 -10.54 23.08
CA ASN A 130 0.97 -10.53 24.53
C ASN A 130 -0.31 -11.18 25.05
N ILE A 131 -0.26 -11.68 26.28
CA ILE A 131 -1.20 -12.56 27.01
C ILE A 131 -2.64 -12.02 27.04
N LYS A 132 -2.87 -10.73 26.86
CA LYS A 132 -4.20 -10.17 26.67
C LYS A 132 -4.55 -10.13 25.18
N GLU A 133 -5.78 -10.53 24.85
CA GLU A 133 -6.33 -10.48 23.49
C GLU A 133 -6.44 -9.04 23.00
N THR A 134 -5.31 -8.46 22.63
CA THR A 134 -5.24 -7.11 22.07
C THR A 134 -5.12 -7.22 20.56
N TYR A 135 -5.84 -6.38 19.87
CA TYR A 135 -5.69 -6.21 18.42
C TYR A 135 -4.99 -4.89 18.14
N HIS A 136 -4.11 -4.88 17.15
CA HIS A 136 -3.54 -3.66 16.64
C HIS A 136 -3.71 -3.58 15.12
N THR A 137 -3.75 -2.36 14.65
CA THR A 137 -4.00 -2.07 13.25
C THR A 137 -2.77 -1.36 12.67
N HIS A 138 -2.14 -1.99 11.71
CA HIS A 138 -1.16 -1.34 10.84
C HIS A 138 -1.87 -0.68 9.68
N PHE A 139 -1.34 0.44 9.21
CA PHE A 139 -1.87 1.11 8.04
C PHE A 139 -0.78 1.70 7.15
N LEU A 140 -1.10 1.79 5.86
CA LEU A 140 -0.31 2.47 4.85
C LEU A 140 -1.19 3.52 4.18
N ILE A 141 -0.63 4.70 3.94
CA ILE A 141 -1.36 5.80 3.33
C ILE A 141 -0.64 6.24 2.06
N LYS A 142 -1.44 6.41 1.00
CA LYS A 142 -1.05 7.11 -0.20
C LYS A 142 -1.84 8.41 -0.27
N SER A 143 -1.13 9.54 -0.35
CA SER A 143 -1.71 10.88 -0.34
C SER A 143 -1.23 11.69 -1.54
N SER A 144 -2.10 12.55 -2.06
CA SER A 144 -1.74 13.51 -3.10
C SER A 144 -1.10 14.79 -2.56
N VAL A 145 -1.13 14.95 -1.22
CA VAL A 145 -0.56 16.10 -0.50
C VAL A 145 0.32 15.63 0.64
N THR A 146 1.26 16.47 1.06
CA THR A 146 2.06 16.21 2.24
C THR A 146 1.19 16.30 3.50
N LEU A 147 1.11 15.21 4.26
CA LEU A 147 0.37 15.15 5.50
C LEU A 147 1.23 15.69 6.65
N ASN A 148 0.73 16.68 7.35
CA ASN A 148 1.42 17.26 8.50
C ASN A 148 1.05 16.47 9.77
N GLN A 149 2.05 15.86 10.40
CA GLN A 149 1.85 15.06 11.61
C GLN A 149 1.17 15.87 12.73
N ARG A 150 1.58 17.13 12.96
CA ARG A 150 1.03 17.97 14.03
C ARG A 150 -0.45 18.28 13.78
N GLU A 151 -0.82 18.52 12.52
CA GLU A 151 -2.22 18.75 12.16
C GLU A 151 -3.06 17.50 12.37
N ILE A 152 -2.57 16.33 11.96
CA ILE A 152 -3.25 15.05 12.18
C ILE A 152 -3.44 14.78 13.69
N TRP A 153 -2.39 15.01 14.49
CA TRP A 153 -2.47 14.87 15.94
C TRP A 153 -3.49 15.82 16.58
N SER A 154 -3.56 17.07 16.12
CA SER A 154 -4.58 18.01 16.58
C SER A 154 -5.99 17.50 16.29
N LYS A 155 -6.21 17.04 15.05
CA LYS A 155 -7.52 16.50 14.63
C LYS A 155 -7.91 15.21 15.35
N ILE A 156 -6.96 14.35 15.68
CA ILE A 156 -7.21 13.14 16.49
C ILE A 156 -7.69 13.55 17.89
N LYS A 157 -7.11 14.59 18.49
CA LYS A 157 -7.52 15.11 19.82
C LYS A 157 -8.94 15.69 19.83
N GLU A 158 -9.43 16.12 18.68
CA GLU A 158 -10.78 16.66 18.49
C GLU A 158 -11.83 15.56 18.18
N ASN A 159 -11.41 14.31 18.05
CA ASN A 159 -12.30 13.20 17.74
C ASN A 159 -12.44 12.27 18.96
N ASP A 160 -13.61 12.30 19.59
CA ASP A 160 -13.88 11.59 20.84
C ASP A 160 -13.57 10.10 20.78
N LEU A 161 -13.97 9.41 19.68
CA LEU A 161 -13.71 7.99 19.52
C LEU A 161 -12.20 7.69 19.41
N LEU A 162 -11.48 8.46 18.60
CA LEU A 162 -10.03 8.27 18.45
C LEU A 162 -9.30 8.58 19.76
N VAL A 163 -9.74 9.60 20.49
CA VAL A 163 -9.16 9.95 21.81
C VAL A 163 -9.40 8.85 22.81
N GLU A 164 -10.63 8.34 22.92
CA GLU A 164 -10.99 7.29 23.86
C GLU A 164 -10.07 6.07 23.77
N PHE A 165 -9.87 5.55 22.56
CA PHE A 165 -9.12 4.32 22.35
C PHE A 165 -7.62 4.51 22.13
N LEU A 166 -7.17 5.69 21.66
CA LEU A 166 -5.76 5.94 21.38
C LEU A 166 -5.04 6.71 22.49
N ARG A 167 -5.76 7.15 23.53
CA ARG A 167 -5.19 7.82 24.69
C ARG A 167 -4.73 6.79 25.72
N LYS A 168 -3.47 6.84 26.11
CA LYS A 168 -2.95 6.12 27.28
C LYS A 168 -2.76 7.11 28.41
N GLU A 169 -3.62 7.05 29.44
CA GLU A 169 -3.64 7.86 30.68
C GLU A 169 -3.30 9.35 30.50
N HIS A 170 -2.17 9.71 29.94
CA HIS A 170 -1.79 11.12 29.73
C HIS A 170 -1.12 11.41 28.38
N LYS A 171 -0.90 10.37 27.53
CA LYS A 171 -0.17 10.54 26.26
C LYS A 171 -0.81 9.74 25.12
N ILE A 172 -1.33 10.43 24.12
CA ILE A 172 -1.83 9.80 22.87
C ILE A 172 -0.71 9.01 22.15
N ASN A 173 0.53 9.49 22.24
CA ASN A 173 1.69 8.99 21.47
C ASN A 173 2.04 7.52 21.68
N SER A 174 1.54 6.84 22.72
CA SER A 174 1.89 5.45 23.00
C SER A 174 1.01 4.42 22.29
N LYS A 175 -0.13 4.85 21.72
CA LYS A 175 -1.10 3.97 21.05
C LYS A 175 -1.31 4.30 19.58
N PHE A 176 -0.72 5.37 19.11
CA PHE A 176 -0.76 5.82 17.74
C PHE A 176 0.64 6.24 17.31
N TRP A 177 1.09 5.65 16.20
CA TRP A 177 2.34 6.00 15.55
C TRP A 177 2.08 6.24 14.08
N PHE A 178 2.72 7.26 13.52
CA PHE A 178 2.55 7.69 12.14
C PHE A 178 3.78 8.45 11.68
N GLU A 179 4.36 8.04 10.53
CA GLU A 179 5.52 8.71 9.94
C GLU A 179 5.54 8.58 8.41
N PRO A 180 6.31 9.42 7.70
CA PRO A 180 6.60 9.21 6.29
C PRO A 180 7.21 7.83 6.04
N TYR A 181 6.81 7.19 4.92
CA TYR A 181 7.39 5.92 4.52
C TYR A 181 8.78 6.14 3.92
N ASP A 182 9.82 5.77 4.65
CA ASP A 182 11.19 5.89 4.17
C ASP A 182 11.65 4.60 3.47
N TYR A 183 11.61 4.58 2.14
CA TYR A 183 12.07 3.47 1.33
C TYR A 183 13.56 3.17 1.45
N LYS A 184 14.38 4.10 1.93
CA LYS A 184 15.80 3.86 2.17
C LYS A 184 16.03 3.04 3.44
N SER A 185 15.21 3.28 4.47
CA SER A 185 15.29 2.58 5.75
C SER A 185 14.47 1.30 5.78
N PHE A 186 13.28 1.32 5.16
CA PHE A 186 12.32 0.21 5.23
C PHE A 186 12.35 -0.68 3.99
N ASP A 187 12.80 -0.17 2.81
CA ASP A 187 12.66 -0.82 1.51
C ASP A 187 11.19 -1.32 1.34
N ASP A 188 10.99 -2.63 1.00
CA ASP A 188 9.66 -3.25 0.99
C ASP A 188 9.29 -3.91 2.34
N ARG A 189 10.21 -3.94 3.33
CA ARG A 189 10.01 -4.63 4.61
C ARG A 189 8.89 -4.04 5.45
N GLY A 190 8.69 -2.73 5.41
CA GLY A 190 7.57 -2.07 6.09
C GLY A 190 6.21 -2.52 5.53
N ILE A 191 6.12 -2.66 4.21
CA ILE A 191 4.93 -3.18 3.52
C ILE A 191 4.73 -4.65 3.89
N GLU A 192 5.78 -5.47 3.81
CA GLU A 192 5.73 -6.90 4.15
C GLU A 192 5.33 -7.12 5.60
N TYR A 193 5.86 -6.32 6.52
CA TYR A 193 5.48 -6.35 7.92
C TYR A 193 4.00 -6.02 8.11
N THR A 194 3.50 -4.97 7.45
CA THR A 194 2.11 -4.53 7.54
C THR A 194 1.09 -5.58 7.02
N ILE A 195 1.49 -6.46 6.09
CA ILE A 195 0.60 -7.46 5.48
C ILE A 195 0.85 -8.89 5.95
N LYS A 196 1.84 -9.12 6.84
CA LYS A 196 2.33 -10.47 7.19
C LYS A 196 1.34 -11.31 7.98
N TYR A 197 0.65 -10.71 8.95
CA TYR A 197 -0.17 -11.41 9.95
C TYR A 197 -1.60 -10.89 10.04
N ASP A 198 -2.17 -10.44 8.92
CA ASP A 198 -3.51 -9.88 8.92
C ASP A 198 -4.60 -10.90 9.24
N ILE A 199 -5.42 -10.61 10.24
CA ILE A 199 -6.69 -11.29 10.49
C ILE A 199 -7.77 -10.67 9.60
N LYS A 200 -7.74 -9.35 9.47
CA LYS A 200 -8.64 -8.57 8.63
C LYS A 200 -7.86 -7.46 7.97
N CYS A 201 -8.01 -7.31 6.67
CA CYS A 201 -7.42 -6.19 5.94
C CYS A 201 -8.42 -5.57 4.97
N GLY A 202 -8.15 -4.35 4.53
CA GLY A 202 -8.96 -3.67 3.53
C GLY A 202 -8.27 -2.44 2.94
N ILE A 203 -8.80 -1.98 1.80
CA ILE A 203 -8.36 -0.77 1.11
C ILE A 203 -9.54 0.19 1.07
N LEU A 204 -9.32 1.39 1.56
CA LEU A 204 -10.31 2.46 1.65
C LEU A 204 -9.87 3.62 0.75
N LYS A 205 -10.69 3.94 -0.26
CA LYS A 205 -10.52 5.13 -1.11
C LYS A 205 -11.48 6.22 -0.74
#